data_2268bfce83210c6b0a4493aff3562d96
#
_entry.id   2268bfce83210c6b0a4493aff3562d96
#
_cell.length_a   1.000
_cell.length_b   1.000
_cell.length_c   1.000
_cell.angle_alpha   90.00
_cell.angle_beta   90.00
_cell.angle_gamma   90.00
#
_symmetry.space_group_name_H-M   'P 1'
#
loop_
_entity.id
_entity.type
_entity.pdbx_description
1 polymer ?
#
loop_
_entity_poly.entity_id
_entity_poly.type
_entity_poly.pdbx_seq_one_letter_code
_entity_poly.pdbx_strand_id
1 'polypeptide(L)'
;MRKGGITATGITAINGTSPYKTAYRLWAELTGQVGEQEVGAAAQRGQLLEQAVADYYTAETGKKLRKSNGIVRLKEHPWAMASLDRTIVGDTDGLVEIKTSTSSRWQLYPVPPEYVDQVQWQMFITGASYCDVAVLLSGLVFRIERVEADPIYQTLLFDKAVAFLDLVKTKTPPPLTGNDSDTLAEVKPQSSNTYAKADPQLDHIARLYIEAKAEAEAADAALKEMAIAIKEAIGDGEGVKGQGWLATWKTNKSSVKVDWESIADVLRTVAPDTYGEAVKRFTSEKPGARVFRVFGKEDQA
;
A
#
# COMPACT_ATOMS: atom_id res chain seq x y z
N MET A 1 18.21 6.29 10.79
CA MET A 1 19.33 6.06 9.84
C MET A 1 18.92 5.91 8.36
N ARG A 2 17.63 5.90 8.03
CA ARG A 2 17.12 5.87 6.62
C ARG A 2 16.82 7.27 6.04
N LYS A 3 16.90 8.33 6.85
CA LYS A 3 16.57 9.70 6.42
C LYS A 3 17.51 10.18 5.31
N GLY A 4 16.92 10.58 4.20
CA GLY A 4 17.59 11.28 3.11
C GLY A 4 18.11 10.43 1.95
N GLY A 5 17.76 9.15 1.82
CA GLY A 5 18.18 8.32 0.70
C GLY A 5 17.05 7.47 0.09
N ILE A 6 17.31 6.94 -1.10
CA ILE A 6 16.40 6.06 -1.83
C ILE A 6 16.70 4.61 -1.48
N THR A 7 15.74 3.93 -0.88
CA THR A 7 15.81 2.51 -0.52
C THR A 7 15.30 1.63 -1.66
N ALA A 8 15.53 0.32 -1.55
CA ALA A 8 14.98 -0.66 -2.50
C ALA A 8 13.43 -0.66 -2.54
N THR A 9 12.77 -0.35 -1.43
CA THR A 9 11.31 -0.11 -1.43
C THR A 9 10.94 1.28 -1.93
N GLY A 10 11.82 2.27 -1.78
CA GLY A 10 11.61 3.63 -2.30
C GLY A 10 11.65 3.68 -3.82
N ILE A 11 12.53 2.90 -4.45
CA ILE A 11 12.61 2.86 -5.92
C ILE A 11 11.32 2.33 -6.56
N THR A 12 10.61 1.41 -5.90
CA THR A 12 9.32 0.90 -6.41
C THR A 12 8.24 1.98 -6.44
N ALA A 13 8.25 2.89 -5.46
CA ALA A 13 7.36 4.05 -5.45
C ALA A 13 7.71 5.05 -6.57
N ILE A 14 9.00 5.32 -6.79
CA ILE A 14 9.49 6.21 -7.85
C ILE A 14 9.17 5.65 -9.24
N ASN A 15 9.35 4.33 -9.43
CA ASN A 15 9.06 3.65 -10.69
C ASN A 15 7.55 3.44 -10.95
N GLY A 16 6.71 3.65 -9.93
CA GLY A 16 5.25 3.50 -10.03
C GLY A 16 4.75 2.05 -9.95
N THR A 17 5.57 1.11 -9.56
CA THR A 17 5.20 -0.32 -9.43
C THR A 17 4.67 -0.67 -8.05
N SER A 18 4.98 0.14 -7.03
CA SER A 18 4.55 -0.10 -5.65
C SER A 18 3.03 0.00 -5.50
N PRO A 19 2.35 -1.05 -4.97
CA PRO A 19 0.94 -0.96 -4.61
C PRO A 19 0.69 -0.27 -3.25
N TYR A 20 1.77 0.09 -2.52
CA TYR A 20 1.67 0.55 -1.14
C TYR A 20 2.04 2.03 -0.97
N LYS A 21 2.88 2.56 -1.85
CA LYS A 21 3.40 3.93 -1.74
C LYS A 21 3.58 4.53 -3.12
N THR A 22 3.12 5.77 -3.30
CA THR A 22 3.33 6.53 -4.53
C THR A 22 4.62 7.35 -4.46
N ALA A 23 5.07 7.87 -5.61
CA ALA A 23 6.18 8.81 -5.67
C ALA A 23 5.88 10.09 -4.88
N TYR A 24 4.63 10.59 -4.94
CA TYR A 24 4.22 11.76 -4.18
C TYR A 24 4.28 11.53 -2.66
N ARG A 25 3.81 10.36 -2.18
CA ARG A 25 3.91 10.00 -0.75
C ARG A 25 5.36 9.94 -0.29
N LEU A 26 6.24 9.28 -1.07
CA LEU A 26 7.67 9.21 -0.75
C LEU A 26 8.32 10.59 -0.73
N TRP A 27 7.98 11.47 -1.68
CA TRP A 27 8.46 12.85 -1.71
C TRP A 27 8.00 13.64 -0.49
N ALA A 28 6.74 13.51 -0.10
CA ALA A 28 6.19 14.19 1.07
C ALA A 28 6.86 13.74 2.38
N GLU A 29 7.19 12.44 2.51
CA GLU A 29 7.96 11.91 3.63
C GLU A 29 9.39 12.44 3.65
N LEU A 30 10.09 12.43 2.51
CA LEU A 30 11.49 12.88 2.42
C LEU A 30 11.64 14.40 2.59
N THR A 31 10.64 15.17 2.21
CA THR A 31 10.60 16.63 2.42
C THR A 31 10.04 17.03 3.79
N GLY A 32 9.61 16.05 4.62
CA GLY A 32 9.11 16.27 5.97
C GLY A 32 7.71 16.89 6.04
N GLN A 33 6.92 16.80 4.97
CA GLN A 33 5.55 17.32 4.94
C GLN A 33 4.56 16.37 5.61
N VAL A 34 4.88 15.06 5.62
CA VAL A 34 4.11 14.02 6.31
C VAL A 34 5.05 13.10 7.08
N GLY A 35 4.52 12.39 8.06
CA GLY A 35 5.25 11.34 8.79
C GLY A 35 5.52 10.11 7.92
N GLU A 36 6.50 9.30 8.32
CA GLU A 36 6.72 7.99 7.70
C GLU A 36 5.47 7.12 7.88
N GLN A 37 5.10 6.37 6.84
CA GLN A 37 3.97 5.45 6.90
C GLN A 37 4.24 4.34 7.91
N GLU A 38 3.28 4.07 8.79
CA GLU A 38 3.39 3.00 9.77
C GLU A 38 3.47 1.62 9.12
N VAL A 39 4.21 0.73 9.78
CA VAL A 39 4.38 -0.65 9.33
C VAL A 39 3.08 -1.42 9.59
N GLY A 40 2.38 -1.78 8.54
CA GLY A 40 1.11 -2.50 8.62
C GLY A 40 1.27 -3.94 9.15
N ALA A 41 0.17 -4.53 9.63
CA ALA A 41 0.13 -5.88 10.20
C ALA A 41 0.66 -6.96 9.23
N ALA A 42 0.51 -6.78 7.91
CA ALA A 42 1.05 -7.71 6.91
C ALA A 42 2.59 -7.74 6.93
N ALA A 43 3.23 -6.57 7.01
CA ALA A 43 4.69 -6.48 7.08
C ALA A 43 5.24 -7.01 8.41
N GLN A 44 4.52 -6.79 9.52
CA GLN A 44 4.88 -7.38 10.82
C GLN A 44 4.84 -8.92 10.77
N ARG A 45 3.77 -9.51 10.18
CA ARG A 45 3.70 -10.98 9.97
C ARG A 45 4.82 -11.47 9.07
N GLY A 46 5.16 -10.73 8.01
CA GLY A 46 6.28 -11.05 7.13
C GLY A 46 7.59 -11.16 7.88
N GLN A 47 7.89 -10.20 8.76
CA GLN A 47 9.09 -10.23 9.61
C GLN A 47 9.15 -11.44 10.53
N LEU A 48 8.02 -11.86 11.12
CA LEU A 48 7.95 -13.05 11.97
C LEU A 48 8.20 -14.35 11.20
N LEU A 49 7.77 -14.42 9.94
CA LEU A 49 7.91 -15.61 9.09
C LEU A 49 9.22 -15.64 8.30
N GLU A 50 9.98 -14.54 8.26
CA GLU A 50 11.21 -14.39 7.49
C GLU A 50 12.22 -15.53 7.73
N GLN A 51 12.41 -15.92 8.99
CA GLN A 51 13.34 -17.01 9.32
C GLN A 51 12.84 -18.36 8.79
N ALA A 52 11.57 -18.67 8.93
CA ALA A 52 11.00 -19.93 8.45
C ALA A 52 11.15 -20.07 6.91
N VAL A 53 10.94 -18.99 6.17
CA VAL A 53 11.13 -18.98 4.71
C VAL A 53 12.62 -19.13 4.35
N ALA A 54 13.54 -18.55 5.13
CA ALA A 54 14.98 -18.74 4.94
C ALA A 54 15.41 -20.20 5.19
N ASP A 55 14.80 -20.85 6.19
CA ASP A 55 15.07 -22.26 6.49
C ASP A 55 14.53 -23.18 5.37
N TYR A 56 13.35 -22.88 4.81
CA TYR A 56 12.82 -23.56 3.63
C TYR A 56 13.76 -23.42 2.42
N TYR A 57 14.23 -22.20 2.15
CA TYR A 57 15.21 -21.98 1.07
C TYR A 57 16.45 -22.84 1.25
N THR A 58 17.00 -22.90 2.46
CA THR A 58 18.18 -23.70 2.78
C THR A 58 17.90 -25.20 2.61
N ALA A 59 16.73 -25.67 3.03
CA ALA A 59 16.35 -27.09 2.87
C ALA A 59 16.22 -27.49 1.38
N GLU A 60 15.61 -26.64 0.56
CA GLU A 60 15.39 -26.91 -0.87
C GLU A 60 16.68 -26.80 -1.70
N THR A 61 17.57 -25.86 -1.37
CA THR A 61 18.74 -25.57 -2.22
C THR A 61 20.05 -26.10 -1.68
N GLY A 62 20.10 -26.49 -0.41
CA GLY A 62 21.35 -26.82 0.30
C GLY A 62 22.26 -25.62 0.59
N LYS A 63 21.90 -24.42 0.14
CA LYS A 63 22.72 -23.21 0.31
C LYS A 63 22.52 -22.63 1.72
N LYS A 64 23.63 -22.35 2.40
CA LYS A 64 23.58 -21.69 3.72
C LYS A 64 23.39 -20.19 3.56
N LEU A 65 22.49 -19.63 4.33
CA LEU A 65 22.19 -18.21 4.33
C LEU A 65 22.80 -17.49 5.51
N ARG A 66 23.18 -16.23 5.32
CA ARG A 66 23.58 -15.29 6.36
C ARG A 66 22.61 -14.12 6.38
N LYS A 67 22.06 -13.80 7.55
CA LYS A 67 21.21 -12.61 7.75
C LYS A 67 22.05 -11.34 7.57
N SER A 68 21.55 -10.40 6.78
CA SER A 68 22.15 -9.08 6.64
C SER A 68 21.50 -8.12 7.64
N ASN A 69 22.30 -7.54 8.53
CA ASN A 69 21.80 -6.68 9.61
C ASN A 69 22.08 -5.18 9.37
N GLY A 70 22.37 -4.79 8.12
CA GLY A 70 22.80 -3.43 7.82
C GLY A 70 22.13 -2.84 6.58
N ILE A 71 22.41 -1.55 6.39
CA ILE A 71 22.07 -0.84 5.16
C ILE A 71 23.33 -0.77 4.32
N VAL A 72 23.28 -1.36 3.12
CA VAL A 72 24.33 -1.21 2.11
C VAL A 72 24.09 0.09 1.34
N ARG A 73 25.16 0.78 1.00
CA ARG A 73 25.12 2.04 0.25
C ARG A 73 26.07 1.97 -0.94
N LEU A 74 25.63 2.51 -2.06
CA LEU A 74 26.52 2.66 -3.21
C LEU A 74 27.62 3.66 -2.86
N LYS A 75 28.89 3.31 -3.09
CA LYS A 75 30.05 4.06 -2.64
C LYS A 75 30.09 5.48 -3.21
N GLU A 76 29.86 5.60 -4.52
CA GLU A 76 29.86 6.87 -5.25
C GLU A 76 28.57 7.70 -5.01
N HIS A 77 27.51 7.04 -4.60
CA HIS A 77 26.18 7.64 -4.37
C HIS A 77 25.57 7.15 -3.06
N PRO A 78 26.04 7.63 -1.89
CA PRO A 78 25.60 7.12 -0.57
C PRO A 78 24.11 7.28 -0.26
N TRP A 79 23.40 8.07 -1.06
CA TRP A 79 21.95 8.20 -1.01
C TRP A 79 21.22 6.97 -1.60
N ALA A 80 21.86 6.24 -2.51
CA ALA A 80 21.36 4.96 -3.01
C ALA A 80 21.67 3.86 -1.99
N MET A 81 20.64 3.29 -1.39
CA MET A 81 20.81 2.34 -0.30
C MET A 81 19.83 1.18 -0.38
N ALA A 82 20.23 0.04 0.18
CA ALA A 82 19.40 -1.15 0.29
C ALA A 82 19.58 -1.84 1.64
N SER A 83 18.51 -2.41 2.15
CA SER A 83 18.56 -3.48 3.15
C SER A 83 18.43 -4.81 2.42
N LEU A 84 19.22 -5.79 2.82
CA LEU A 84 19.18 -7.14 2.23
C LEU A 84 18.63 -8.08 3.29
N ASP A 85 17.78 -9.03 2.88
CA ASP A 85 17.28 -10.03 3.83
C ASP A 85 18.36 -11.06 4.13
N ARG A 86 18.94 -11.67 3.09
CA ARG A 86 19.98 -12.70 3.21
C ARG A 86 21.05 -12.58 2.13
N THR A 87 22.25 -13.02 2.47
CA THR A 87 23.33 -13.32 1.54
C THR A 87 23.63 -14.82 1.59
N ILE A 88 24.18 -15.38 0.50
CA ILE A 88 24.52 -16.79 0.41
C ILE A 88 25.97 -16.98 0.90
N VAL A 89 26.18 -17.91 1.82
CA VAL A 89 27.53 -18.18 2.36
C VAL A 89 28.38 -18.86 1.30
N GLY A 90 29.54 -18.25 0.97
CA GLY A 90 30.45 -18.75 -0.05
C GLY A 90 30.09 -18.35 -1.51
N ASP A 91 29.04 -17.58 -1.69
CA ASP A 91 28.63 -17.03 -2.97
C ASP A 91 28.46 -15.51 -2.82
N THR A 92 29.34 -14.75 -3.46
CA THR A 92 29.34 -13.28 -3.40
C THR A 92 28.44 -12.65 -4.48
N ASP A 93 28.03 -13.43 -5.47
CA ASP A 93 27.31 -12.99 -6.65
C ASP A 93 25.79 -13.10 -6.49
N GLY A 94 25.33 -13.81 -5.44
CA GLY A 94 23.91 -14.09 -5.21
C GLY A 94 23.35 -13.43 -3.96
N LEU A 95 22.13 -12.92 -4.08
CA LEU A 95 21.29 -12.43 -2.98
C LEU A 95 20.07 -13.34 -2.80
N VAL A 96 19.46 -13.29 -1.63
CA VAL A 96 18.15 -13.88 -1.41
C VAL A 96 17.23 -12.86 -0.77
N GLU A 97 16.14 -12.56 -1.45
CA GLU A 97 15.03 -11.74 -0.95
C GLU A 97 13.91 -12.65 -0.47
N ILE A 98 13.36 -12.39 0.71
CA ILE A 98 12.35 -13.23 1.35
C ILE A 98 11.00 -12.53 1.31
N LYS A 99 9.98 -13.26 0.87
CA LYS A 99 8.61 -12.76 0.77
C LYS A 99 7.60 -13.71 1.40
N THR A 100 6.56 -13.13 1.99
CA THR A 100 5.32 -13.83 2.32
C THR A 100 4.17 -13.04 1.70
N SER A 101 3.26 -13.72 0.99
CA SER A 101 2.20 -13.02 0.27
C SER A 101 0.92 -13.85 0.17
N THR A 102 -0.22 -13.17 0.18
CA THR A 102 -1.53 -13.71 -0.18
C THR A 102 -2.05 -13.10 -1.48
N SER A 103 -1.24 -12.27 -2.15
CA SER A 103 -1.65 -11.54 -3.35
C SER A 103 -1.76 -12.44 -4.57
N SER A 104 -2.84 -12.29 -5.32
CA SER A 104 -3.06 -12.95 -6.62
C SER A 104 -2.09 -12.50 -7.71
N ARG A 105 -1.33 -11.42 -7.52
CA ARG A 105 -0.30 -10.96 -8.47
C ARG A 105 0.77 -12.03 -8.73
N TRP A 106 1.05 -12.90 -7.77
CA TRP A 106 1.94 -14.05 -7.92
C TRP A 106 1.39 -15.16 -8.85
N GLN A 107 0.11 -15.06 -9.25
CA GLN A 107 -0.46 -15.92 -10.30
C GLN A 107 -0.25 -15.33 -11.69
N LEU A 108 -0.09 -14.01 -11.79
CA LEU A 108 0.09 -13.27 -13.04
C LEU A 108 1.55 -13.14 -13.45
N TYR A 109 2.47 -13.15 -12.48
CA TYR A 109 3.90 -12.94 -12.68
C TYR A 109 4.71 -13.99 -11.90
N PRO A 110 5.84 -14.47 -12.44
CA PRO A 110 6.80 -15.26 -11.66
C PRO A 110 7.27 -14.47 -10.43
N VAL A 111 7.71 -13.23 -10.64
CA VAL A 111 7.99 -12.23 -9.60
C VAL A 111 7.21 -10.95 -9.92
N PRO A 112 6.33 -10.45 -9.06
CA PRO A 112 5.61 -9.20 -9.29
C PRO A 112 6.56 -8.01 -9.51
N PRO A 113 6.20 -7.03 -10.40
CA PRO A 113 7.07 -5.94 -10.82
C PRO A 113 7.68 -5.14 -9.67
N GLU A 114 6.95 -4.90 -8.59
CA GLU A 114 7.46 -4.20 -7.40
C GLU A 114 8.64 -4.93 -6.73
N TYR A 115 8.66 -6.25 -6.78
CA TYR A 115 9.77 -7.03 -6.23
C TYR A 115 10.93 -7.14 -7.23
N VAL A 116 10.64 -7.14 -8.54
CA VAL A 116 11.69 -7.04 -9.57
C VAL A 116 12.46 -5.73 -9.40
N ASP A 117 11.78 -4.58 -9.28
CA ASP A 117 12.42 -3.29 -9.02
C ASP A 117 13.28 -3.33 -7.76
N GLN A 118 12.73 -3.89 -6.69
CA GLN A 118 13.41 -3.99 -5.41
C GLN A 118 14.72 -4.77 -5.53
N VAL A 119 14.69 -5.97 -6.12
CA VAL A 119 15.88 -6.81 -6.21
C VAL A 119 16.90 -6.29 -7.26
N GLN A 120 16.44 -5.67 -8.34
CA GLN A 120 17.31 -5.00 -9.30
C GLN A 120 18.08 -3.84 -8.64
N TRP A 121 17.42 -3.07 -7.80
CA TRP A 121 18.05 -2.01 -7.02
C TRP A 121 19.05 -2.54 -6.00
N GLN A 122 18.72 -3.65 -5.32
CA GLN A 122 19.64 -4.31 -4.39
C GLN A 122 20.88 -4.84 -5.11
N MET A 123 20.71 -5.49 -6.26
CA MET A 123 21.82 -5.99 -7.08
C MET A 123 22.68 -4.85 -7.63
N PHE A 124 22.07 -3.75 -8.08
CA PHE A 124 22.82 -2.55 -8.52
C PHE A 124 23.72 -1.98 -7.42
N ILE A 125 23.23 -1.91 -6.18
CA ILE A 125 24.02 -1.37 -5.05
C ILE A 125 25.12 -2.32 -4.61
N THR A 126 24.90 -3.63 -4.70
CA THR A 126 25.82 -4.65 -4.19
C THR A 126 26.78 -5.18 -5.24
N GLY A 127 26.46 -5.02 -6.53
CA GLY A 127 27.18 -5.65 -7.65
C GLY A 127 26.82 -7.13 -7.84
N ALA A 128 25.80 -7.64 -7.15
CA ALA A 128 25.36 -9.03 -7.30
C ALA A 128 24.79 -9.28 -8.71
N SER A 129 25.03 -10.48 -9.24
CA SER A 129 24.61 -10.87 -10.59
C SER A 129 23.21 -11.48 -10.63
N TYR A 130 22.72 -11.99 -9.49
CA TYR A 130 21.37 -12.53 -9.38
C TYR A 130 20.78 -12.37 -7.97
N CYS A 131 19.46 -12.46 -7.89
CA CYS A 131 18.73 -12.55 -6.63
C CYS A 131 17.68 -13.68 -6.73
N ASP A 132 17.75 -14.63 -5.81
CA ASP A 132 16.71 -15.64 -5.63
C ASP A 132 15.61 -15.04 -4.74
N VAL A 133 14.39 -14.89 -5.28
CA VAL A 133 13.21 -14.44 -4.54
C VAL A 133 12.52 -15.67 -3.96
N ALA A 134 12.70 -15.91 -2.66
CA ALA A 134 12.08 -16.99 -1.91
C ALA A 134 10.73 -16.53 -1.35
N VAL A 135 9.63 -17.08 -1.81
CA VAL A 135 8.29 -16.65 -1.39
C VAL A 135 7.45 -17.79 -0.81
N LEU A 136 6.78 -17.52 0.31
CA LEU A 136 5.75 -18.36 0.90
C LEU A 136 4.38 -17.74 0.60
N LEU A 137 3.60 -18.42 -0.27
CA LEU A 137 2.28 -17.97 -0.72
C LEU A 137 1.18 -18.58 0.14
N SER A 138 0.32 -17.73 0.71
CA SER A 138 -0.81 -18.11 1.57
C SER A 138 -0.44 -19.07 2.71
N GLY A 139 0.84 -19.07 3.11
CA GLY A 139 1.39 -19.96 4.15
C GLY A 139 1.54 -21.43 3.75
N LEU A 140 1.31 -21.79 2.48
CA LEU A 140 1.25 -23.18 2.04
C LEU A 140 2.15 -23.53 0.85
N VAL A 141 2.34 -22.60 -0.09
CA VAL A 141 3.10 -22.84 -1.31
C VAL A 141 4.42 -22.08 -1.26
N PHE A 142 5.52 -22.81 -1.23
CA PHE A 142 6.86 -22.25 -1.31
C PHE A 142 7.36 -22.26 -2.75
N ARG A 143 7.95 -21.15 -3.19
CA ARG A 143 8.56 -20.99 -4.51
C ARG A 143 9.87 -20.23 -4.39
N ILE A 144 10.80 -20.52 -5.30
CA ILE A 144 12.04 -19.78 -5.51
C ILE A 144 12.05 -19.36 -6.96
N GLU A 145 12.11 -18.05 -7.19
CA GLU A 145 12.19 -17.46 -8.52
C GLU A 145 13.48 -16.66 -8.65
N ARG A 146 14.30 -16.98 -9.63
CA ARG A 146 15.54 -16.25 -9.87
C ARG A 146 15.32 -15.04 -10.75
N VAL A 147 15.88 -13.91 -10.33
CA VAL A 147 15.95 -12.68 -11.10
C VAL A 147 17.44 -12.41 -11.37
N GLU A 148 17.81 -12.39 -12.64
CA GLU A 148 19.16 -12.01 -13.06
C GLU A 148 19.30 -10.50 -13.08
N ALA A 149 20.51 -9.99 -12.87
CA ALA A 149 20.80 -8.56 -12.96
C ALA A 149 20.62 -8.07 -14.40
N ASP A 150 19.85 -7.00 -14.57
CA ASP A 150 19.68 -6.30 -15.84
C ASP A 150 20.30 -4.90 -15.76
N PRO A 151 21.54 -4.72 -16.27
CA PRO A 151 22.23 -3.43 -16.19
C PRO A 151 21.50 -2.28 -16.87
N ILE A 152 20.73 -2.57 -17.94
CA ILE A 152 19.97 -1.54 -18.66
C ILE A 152 18.81 -1.07 -17.75
N TYR A 153 18.10 -2.02 -17.18
CA TYR A 153 17.00 -1.71 -16.28
C TYR A 153 17.48 -1.05 -14.99
N GLN A 154 18.60 -1.50 -14.43
CA GLN A 154 19.25 -0.88 -13.27
C GLN A 154 19.63 0.58 -13.52
N THR A 155 20.18 0.88 -14.71
CA THR A 155 20.48 2.26 -15.12
C THR A 155 19.22 3.11 -15.20
N LEU A 156 18.15 2.60 -15.78
CA LEU A 156 16.86 3.30 -15.84
C LEU A 156 16.30 3.60 -14.45
N LEU A 157 16.39 2.67 -13.51
CA LEU A 157 15.95 2.89 -12.11
C LEU A 157 16.83 3.95 -11.43
N PHE A 158 18.14 3.92 -11.67
CA PHE A 158 19.08 4.91 -11.12
C PHE A 158 18.79 6.32 -11.64
N ASP A 159 18.57 6.48 -12.95
CA ASP A 159 18.25 7.78 -13.55
C ASP A 159 16.94 8.35 -12.99
N LYS A 160 15.92 7.50 -12.85
CA LYS A 160 14.66 7.89 -12.19
C LYS A 160 14.87 8.34 -10.74
N ALA A 161 15.72 7.64 -9.99
CA ALA A 161 16.05 8.01 -8.62
C ALA A 161 16.79 9.35 -8.54
N VAL A 162 17.72 9.62 -9.47
CA VAL A 162 18.42 10.92 -9.57
C VAL A 162 17.44 12.05 -9.85
N ALA A 163 16.58 11.89 -10.87
CA ALA A 163 15.57 12.88 -11.19
C ALA A 163 14.59 13.13 -10.01
N PHE A 164 14.21 12.07 -9.32
CA PHE A 164 13.35 12.19 -8.14
C PHE A 164 14.03 12.93 -6.97
N LEU A 165 15.33 12.69 -6.74
CA LEU A 165 16.07 13.43 -5.70
C LEU A 165 16.17 14.93 -6.00
N ASP A 166 16.21 15.32 -7.27
CA ASP A 166 16.17 16.73 -7.63
C ASP A 166 14.81 17.37 -7.30
N LEU A 167 13.70 16.63 -7.47
CA LEU A 167 12.39 17.06 -6.98
C LEU A 167 12.37 17.23 -5.46
N VAL A 168 13.01 16.31 -4.72
CA VAL A 168 13.14 16.42 -3.25
C VAL A 168 13.97 17.64 -2.85
N LYS A 169 15.12 17.88 -3.48
CA LYS A 169 16.00 19.01 -3.20
C LYS A 169 15.32 20.36 -3.48
N THR A 170 14.64 20.45 -4.61
CA THR A 170 13.91 21.66 -5.03
C THR A 170 12.57 21.82 -4.35
N LYS A 171 12.14 20.81 -3.56
CA LYS A 171 10.80 20.73 -2.96
C LYS A 171 9.67 20.83 -3.99
N THR A 172 9.94 20.42 -5.21
CA THR A 172 8.95 20.35 -6.29
C THR A 172 8.25 19.00 -6.21
N PRO A 173 6.91 18.96 -6.05
CA PRO A 173 6.22 17.68 -5.96
C PRO A 173 6.24 16.94 -7.31
N PRO A 174 6.38 15.61 -7.30
CA PRO A 174 6.15 14.80 -8.49
C PRO A 174 4.67 14.87 -8.91
N PRO A 175 4.32 14.45 -10.14
CA PRO A 175 2.94 14.37 -10.60
C PRO A 175 2.09 13.53 -9.65
N LEU A 176 0.88 14.01 -9.37
CA LEU A 176 -0.11 13.30 -8.55
C LEU A 176 -0.78 12.19 -9.36
N THR A 177 -1.14 11.13 -8.68
CA THR A 177 -1.96 10.02 -9.19
C THR A 177 -3.28 9.94 -8.44
N GLY A 178 -4.24 9.15 -8.92
CA GLY A 178 -5.51 8.92 -8.20
C GLY A 178 -5.33 8.31 -6.79
N ASN A 179 -4.18 7.68 -6.52
CA ASN A 179 -3.86 7.07 -5.23
C ASN A 179 -3.28 8.07 -4.21
N ASP A 180 -3.11 9.34 -4.58
CA ASP A 180 -2.50 10.37 -3.73
C ASP A 180 -3.49 11.19 -2.91
N SER A 181 -4.79 10.91 -3.00
CA SER A 181 -5.85 11.69 -2.33
C SER A 181 -5.60 11.86 -0.83
N ASP A 182 -5.30 10.76 -0.13
CA ASP A 182 -5.08 10.78 1.32
C ASP A 182 -3.79 11.53 1.66
N THR A 183 -2.72 11.30 0.90
CA THR A 183 -1.45 12.02 1.09
C THR A 183 -1.61 13.51 0.83
N LEU A 184 -2.38 13.89 -0.19
CA LEU A 184 -2.67 15.30 -0.47
C LEU A 184 -3.45 15.96 0.67
N ALA A 185 -4.40 15.23 1.28
CA ALA A 185 -5.13 15.71 2.46
C ALA A 185 -4.21 15.87 3.68
N GLU A 186 -3.25 14.95 3.90
CA GLU A 186 -2.24 15.08 4.96
C GLU A 186 -1.31 16.28 4.74
N VAL A 187 -0.87 16.51 3.50
CA VAL A 187 0.01 17.65 3.14
C VAL A 187 -0.73 18.99 3.24
N LYS A 188 -2.05 18.99 2.97
CA LYS A 188 -2.90 20.20 3.01
C LYS A 188 -4.08 20.01 3.96
N PRO A 189 -3.85 19.88 5.28
CA PRO A 189 -4.90 19.48 6.23
C PRO A 189 -5.94 20.57 6.47
N GLN A 190 -5.60 21.84 6.21
CA GLN A 190 -6.49 22.98 6.47
C GLN A 190 -6.93 23.64 5.18
N SER A 191 -8.17 24.11 5.15
CA SER A 191 -8.70 24.97 4.08
C SER A 191 -8.59 26.43 4.46
N SER A 192 -8.32 27.29 3.48
CA SER A 192 -8.57 28.72 3.58
C SER A 192 -10.02 29.01 3.18
N ASN A 193 -10.63 30.06 3.72
CA ASN A 193 -11.98 30.51 3.33
C ASN A 193 -11.97 31.28 1.98
N THR A 194 -11.21 30.76 1.01
CA THR A 194 -11.04 31.40 -0.30
C THR A 194 -11.39 30.43 -1.42
N TYR A 195 -11.97 30.96 -2.50
CA TYR A 195 -12.24 30.22 -3.73
C TYR A 195 -11.33 30.75 -4.83
N ALA A 196 -10.59 29.84 -5.47
CA ALA A 196 -9.86 30.16 -6.68
C ALA A 196 -10.79 30.11 -7.89
N LYS A 197 -10.54 30.99 -8.87
CA LYS A 197 -11.24 30.92 -10.17
C LYS A 197 -10.63 29.77 -10.98
N ALA A 198 -11.48 28.90 -11.51
CA ALA A 198 -11.03 27.84 -12.41
C ALA A 198 -10.53 28.44 -13.74
N ASP A 199 -9.46 27.86 -14.26
CA ASP A 199 -9.09 28.03 -15.66
C ASP A 199 -9.93 27.10 -16.57
N PRO A 200 -9.90 27.27 -17.90
CA PRO A 200 -10.68 26.45 -18.82
C PRO A 200 -10.36 24.95 -18.74
N GLN A 201 -9.12 24.57 -18.40
CA GLN A 201 -8.71 23.17 -18.27
C GLN A 201 -9.32 22.54 -17.01
N LEU A 202 -9.25 23.23 -15.88
CA LEU A 202 -9.85 22.77 -14.63
C LEU A 202 -11.38 22.70 -14.74
N ASP A 203 -12.00 23.67 -15.44
CA ASP A 203 -13.44 23.68 -15.70
C ASP A 203 -13.87 22.45 -16.55
N HIS A 204 -13.06 22.08 -17.54
CA HIS A 204 -13.28 20.86 -18.33
C HIS A 204 -13.15 19.59 -17.47
N ILE A 205 -12.09 19.48 -16.64
CA ILE A 205 -11.90 18.34 -15.73
C ILE A 205 -13.06 18.23 -14.75
N ALA A 206 -13.55 19.33 -14.21
CA ALA A 206 -14.69 19.33 -13.29
C ALA A 206 -15.98 18.80 -13.94
N ARG A 207 -16.23 19.15 -15.20
CA ARG A 207 -17.36 18.61 -15.97
C ARG A 207 -17.23 17.10 -16.18
N LEU A 208 -16.06 16.63 -16.63
CA LEU A 208 -15.80 15.19 -16.77
C LEU A 208 -15.97 14.43 -15.46
N TYR A 209 -15.56 15.03 -14.36
CA TYR A 209 -15.74 14.42 -13.03
C TYR A 209 -17.23 14.27 -12.67
N ILE A 210 -18.05 15.31 -12.93
CA ILE A 210 -19.51 15.27 -12.66
C ILE A 210 -20.18 14.21 -13.54
N GLU A 211 -19.83 14.13 -14.83
CA GLU A 211 -20.35 13.13 -15.76
C GLU A 211 -19.99 11.70 -15.30
N ALA A 212 -18.70 11.45 -15.02
CA ALA A 212 -18.22 10.14 -14.53
C ALA A 212 -18.86 9.73 -13.21
N LYS A 213 -19.12 10.70 -12.32
CA LYS A 213 -19.82 10.44 -11.06
C LYS A 213 -21.26 10.00 -11.31
N ALA A 214 -21.97 10.66 -12.19
CA ALA A 214 -23.35 10.30 -12.55
C ALA A 214 -23.43 8.90 -13.20
N GLU A 215 -22.49 8.57 -14.09
CA GLU A 215 -22.37 7.22 -14.66
C GLU A 215 -22.11 6.14 -13.60
N ALA A 216 -21.21 6.41 -12.63
CA ALA A 216 -20.91 5.49 -11.54
C ALA A 216 -22.13 5.27 -10.63
N GLU A 217 -22.90 6.32 -10.32
CA GLU A 217 -24.13 6.24 -9.53
C GLU A 217 -25.22 5.44 -10.27
N ALA A 218 -25.37 5.64 -11.57
CA ALA A 218 -26.29 4.86 -12.39
C ALA A 218 -25.91 3.37 -12.47
N ALA A 219 -24.61 3.08 -12.62
CA ALA A 219 -24.10 1.70 -12.61
C ALA A 219 -24.31 1.01 -11.25
N ASP A 220 -24.10 1.73 -10.13
CA ASP A 220 -24.35 1.22 -8.78
C ASP A 220 -25.85 0.94 -8.54
N ALA A 221 -26.73 1.79 -9.02
CA ALA A 221 -28.17 1.57 -8.98
C ALA A 221 -28.57 0.31 -9.76
N ALA A 222 -28.06 0.14 -10.98
CA ALA A 222 -28.32 -1.04 -11.79
C ALA A 222 -27.79 -2.34 -11.13
N LEU A 223 -26.60 -2.30 -10.51
CA LEU A 223 -26.06 -3.44 -9.74
C LEU A 223 -26.96 -3.82 -8.57
N LYS A 224 -27.51 -2.82 -7.86
CA LYS A 224 -28.45 -3.06 -6.74
C LYS A 224 -29.75 -3.71 -7.20
N GLU A 225 -30.32 -3.27 -8.33
CA GLU A 225 -31.50 -3.87 -8.93
C GLU A 225 -31.27 -5.34 -9.33
N MET A 226 -30.15 -5.61 -10.05
CA MET A 226 -29.77 -6.99 -10.41
C MET A 226 -29.53 -7.87 -9.20
N ALA A 227 -28.90 -7.34 -8.14
CA ALA A 227 -28.67 -8.07 -6.89
C ALA A 227 -29.99 -8.42 -6.17
N ILE A 228 -31.00 -7.54 -6.22
CA ILE A 228 -32.34 -7.81 -5.68
C ILE A 228 -32.98 -8.95 -6.45
N ALA A 229 -32.98 -8.93 -7.78
CA ALA A 229 -33.55 -9.98 -8.61
C ALA A 229 -32.89 -11.35 -8.34
N ILE A 230 -31.56 -11.38 -8.17
CA ILE A 230 -30.84 -12.60 -7.81
C ILE A 230 -31.22 -13.10 -6.41
N LYS A 231 -31.34 -12.21 -5.42
CA LYS A 231 -31.75 -12.55 -4.05
C LYS A 231 -33.17 -13.09 -4.02
N GLU A 232 -34.09 -12.49 -4.78
CA GLU A 232 -35.47 -12.98 -4.93
C GLU A 232 -35.49 -14.40 -5.50
N ALA A 233 -34.66 -14.67 -6.53
CA ALA A 233 -34.54 -16.01 -7.11
C ALA A 233 -33.91 -17.03 -6.15
N ILE A 234 -33.08 -16.63 -5.22
CA ILE A 234 -32.52 -17.50 -4.16
C ILE A 234 -33.60 -17.87 -3.13
N GLY A 235 -34.52 -16.93 -2.81
CA GLY A 235 -35.57 -17.15 -1.81
C GLY A 235 -35.02 -17.57 -0.45
N ASP A 236 -35.54 -18.66 0.10
CA ASP A 236 -35.11 -19.24 1.39
C ASP A 236 -33.86 -20.13 1.26
N GLY A 237 -33.30 -20.28 0.06
CA GLY A 237 -32.11 -21.07 -0.21
C GLY A 237 -30.80 -20.36 0.19
N GLU A 238 -29.69 -21.08 0.05
CA GLU A 238 -28.34 -20.51 0.29
C GLU A 238 -27.72 -19.92 -0.98
N GLY A 239 -28.27 -20.16 -2.15
CA GLY A 239 -27.74 -19.65 -3.40
C GLY A 239 -28.38 -20.25 -4.64
N VAL A 240 -27.98 -19.75 -5.82
CA VAL A 240 -28.41 -20.19 -7.15
C VAL A 240 -27.20 -20.35 -8.05
N LYS A 241 -27.22 -21.41 -8.89
CA LYS A 241 -26.18 -21.71 -9.87
C LYS A 241 -26.70 -21.46 -11.27
N GLY A 242 -25.92 -20.78 -12.08
CA GLY A 242 -26.11 -20.63 -13.52
C GLY A 242 -24.95 -21.22 -14.31
N GLN A 243 -24.98 -21.00 -15.62
CA GLN A 243 -23.93 -21.50 -16.51
C GLN A 243 -22.67 -20.60 -16.34
N GLY A 244 -21.65 -21.13 -15.63
CA GLY A 244 -20.39 -20.42 -15.41
C GLY A 244 -20.39 -19.43 -14.24
N TRP A 245 -21.48 -19.37 -13.42
CA TRP A 245 -21.54 -18.48 -12.25
C TRP A 245 -22.30 -19.12 -11.09
N LEU A 246 -22.02 -18.63 -9.89
CA LEU A 246 -22.68 -19.01 -8.64
C LEU A 246 -22.94 -17.75 -7.82
N ALA A 247 -24.20 -17.55 -7.40
CA ALA A 247 -24.54 -16.55 -6.39
C ALA A 247 -24.92 -17.23 -5.08
N THR A 248 -24.46 -16.68 -3.95
CA THR A 248 -24.80 -17.15 -2.60
C THR A 248 -25.32 -16.02 -1.76
N TRP A 249 -26.35 -16.30 -0.96
CA TRP A 249 -26.91 -15.38 0.03
C TRP A 249 -27.21 -16.15 1.31
N LYS A 250 -26.16 -16.32 2.14
CA LYS A 250 -26.16 -17.17 3.33
C LYS A 250 -26.31 -16.34 4.59
N THR A 251 -26.96 -16.90 5.60
CA THR A 251 -26.95 -16.34 6.95
C THR A 251 -25.58 -16.49 7.57
N ASN A 252 -25.00 -15.39 8.00
CA ASN A 252 -23.74 -15.41 8.74
C ASN A 252 -23.95 -15.97 10.15
N LYS A 253 -22.88 -16.47 10.77
CA LYS A 253 -22.90 -16.83 12.19
C LYS A 253 -23.28 -15.61 13.00
N SER A 254 -24.12 -15.82 14.04
CA SER A 254 -24.48 -14.77 14.99
C SER A 254 -23.21 -14.19 15.64
N SER A 255 -23.16 -12.88 15.77
CA SER A 255 -22.10 -12.15 16.50
C SER A 255 -22.69 -11.48 17.72
N VAL A 256 -21.92 -11.43 18.78
CA VAL A 256 -22.28 -10.64 19.98
C VAL A 256 -21.89 -9.18 19.71
N LYS A 257 -22.87 -8.30 19.77
CA LYS A 257 -22.62 -6.85 19.72
C LYS A 257 -22.78 -6.29 21.13
N VAL A 258 -21.74 -5.68 21.66
CA VAL A 258 -21.82 -4.95 22.94
C VAL A 258 -22.31 -3.55 22.64
N ASP A 259 -23.39 -3.15 23.31
CA ASP A 259 -23.91 -1.79 23.25
C ASP A 259 -23.14 -0.91 24.25
N TRP A 260 -22.05 -0.34 23.75
CA TRP A 260 -21.19 0.52 24.56
C TRP A 260 -21.85 1.83 24.96
N GLU A 261 -22.82 2.33 24.17
CA GLU A 261 -23.56 3.55 24.49
C GLU A 261 -24.45 3.34 25.71
N SER A 262 -25.27 2.25 25.73
CA SER A 262 -26.07 1.87 26.89
C SER A 262 -25.21 1.60 28.14
N ILE A 263 -24.04 0.96 27.98
CA ILE A 263 -23.10 0.75 29.10
C ILE A 263 -22.59 2.08 29.64
N ALA A 264 -22.22 3.02 28.75
CA ALA A 264 -21.76 4.35 29.14
C ALA A 264 -22.86 5.14 29.88
N ASP A 265 -24.11 5.04 29.46
CA ASP A 265 -25.24 5.71 30.12
C ASP A 265 -25.50 5.15 31.52
N VAL A 266 -25.43 3.81 31.68
CA VAL A 266 -25.53 3.18 33.01
C VAL A 266 -24.38 3.66 33.89
N LEU A 267 -23.12 3.63 33.40
CA LEU A 267 -21.97 4.09 34.16
C LEU A 267 -22.05 5.58 34.54
N ARG A 268 -22.57 6.43 33.64
CA ARG A 268 -22.82 7.84 33.92
C ARG A 268 -23.75 8.04 35.10
N THR A 269 -24.76 7.14 35.27
CA THR A 269 -25.77 7.21 36.32
C THR A 269 -25.29 6.59 37.64
N VAL A 270 -24.68 5.40 37.58
CA VAL A 270 -24.34 4.61 38.81
C VAL A 270 -22.95 4.90 39.35
N ALA A 271 -22.02 5.38 38.51
CA ALA A 271 -20.64 5.68 38.87
C ALA A 271 -20.12 6.92 38.13
N PRO A 272 -20.68 8.11 38.36
CA PRO A 272 -20.38 9.33 37.58
C PRO A 272 -18.92 9.74 37.63
N ASP A 273 -18.26 9.56 38.77
CA ASP A 273 -16.83 9.92 38.91
C ASP A 273 -15.95 9.01 38.04
N THR A 274 -16.16 7.69 38.08
CA THR A 274 -15.44 6.71 37.24
C THR A 274 -15.70 6.96 35.77
N TYR A 275 -16.94 7.27 35.40
CA TYR A 275 -17.29 7.65 34.02
C TYR A 275 -16.53 8.91 33.58
N GLY A 276 -16.51 9.95 34.44
CA GLY A 276 -15.83 11.22 34.16
C GLY A 276 -14.30 11.04 33.97
N GLU A 277 -13.68 10.22 34.81
CA GLU A 277 -12.24 9.87 34.64
C GLU A 277 -11.98 9.08 33.37
N ALA A 278 -12.81 8.10 33.04
CA ALA A 278 -12.69 7.30 31.81
C ALA A 278 -12.86 8.20 30.57
N VAL A 279 -13.82 9.11 30.53
CA VAL A 279 -14.01 10.06 29.44
C VAL A 279 -12.75 10.93 29.29
N LYS A 280 -12.24 11.54 30.37
CA LYS A 280 -11.01 12.36 30.31
C LYS A 280 -9.81 11.57 29.75
N ARG A 281 -9.67 10.31 30.15
CA ARG A 281 -8.54 9.45 29.78
C ARG A 281 -8.61 8.97 28.34
N PHE A 282 -9.79 8.67 27.81
CA PHE A 282 -9.99 8.02 26.53
C PHE A 282 -10.59 8.92 25.43
N THR A 283 -10.84 10.21 25.75
CA THR A 283 -11.23 11.19 24.74
C THR A 283 -10.00 11.83 24.12
N SER A 284 -9.95 11.86 22.79
CA SER A 284 -8.95 12.62 22.04
C SER A 284 -9.65 13.46 20.99
N GLU A 285 -9.22 14.71 20.83
CA GLU A 285 -9.66 15.54 19.71
C GLU A 285 -8.95 15.06 18.42
N LYS A 286 -9.75 14.79 17.39
CA LYS A 286 -9.24 14.58 16.04
C LYS A 286 -9.55 15.81 15.20
N PRO A 287 -8.55 16.38 14.50
CA PRO A 287 -8.82 17.45 13.55
C PRO A 287 -9.87 17.02 12.52
N GLY A 288 -10.78 17.92 12.17
CA GLY A 288 -11.75 17.68 11.11
C GLY A 288 -11.05 17.43 9.77
N ALA A 289 -11.49 16.40 9.03
CA ALA A 289 -10.95 16.12 7.71
C ALA A 289 -11.48 17.11 6.68
N ARG A 290 -10.65 17.45 5.66
CA ARG A 290 -11.13 18.19 4.49
C ARG A 290 -11.99 17.28 3.63
N VAL A 291 -13.20 17.73 3.29
CA VAL A 291 -14.14 16.97 2.47
C VAL A 291 -14.15 17.56 1.06
N PHE A 292 -13.81 16.73 0.06
CA PHE A 292 -13.89 17.09 -1.35
C PHE A 292 -15.31 16.89 -1.88
N ARG A 293 -15.87 17.92 -2.50
CA ARG A 293 -17.19 17.88 -3.14
C ARG A 293 -17.14 18.68 -4.43
N VAL A 294 -17.79 18.16 -5.47
CA VAL A 294 -18.04 18.87 -6.73
C VAL A 294 -19.54 18.90 -6.95
N PHE A 295 -20.07 20.07 -7.17
CA PHE A 295 -21.50 20.32 -7.39
C PHE A 295 -21.75 20.76 -8.82
N GLY A 296 -22.76 20.19 -9.48
CA GLY A 296 -23.31 20.71 -10.72
C GLY A 296 -24.08 22.02 -10.49
N LYS A 297 -24.45 22.71 -11.58
CA LYS A 297 -25.25 23.95 -11.46
C LYS A 297 -26.61 23.72 -10.80
N GLU A 298 -27.18 22.53 -10.94
CA GLU A 298 -28.49 22.15 -10.38
C GLU A 298 -28.42 21.88 -8.87
N ASP A 299 -27.25 21.59 -8.31
CA ASP A 299 -27.04 21.28 -6.90
C ASP A 299 -26.72 22.51 -6.03
N GLN A 300 -26.70 23.72 -6.63
CA GLN A 300 -26.35 24.98 -5.97
C GLN A 300 -27.58 25.81 -5.54
N ALA A 301 -28.80 25.29 -5.70
CA ALA A 301 -30.05 25.95 -5.35
C ALA A 301 -30.50 25.67 -3.93
#